data_da6ca16e52b9d48157c3d2f63374fa96
#
_entry.id   da6ca16e52b9d48157c3d2f63374fa96
#
_cell.length_a   1.000
_cell.length_b   1.000
_cell.length_c   1.000
_cell.angle_alpha   90.00
_cell.angle_beta   90.00
_cell.angle_gamma   90.00
#
_symmetry.space_group_name_H-M   'P 1'
#
loop_
_entity.id
_entity.type
_entity.pdbx_description
1 polymer ?
#
loop_
_entity_poly.entity_id
_entity_poly.type
_entity_poly.pdbx_seq_one_letter_code
_entity_poly.pdbx_strand_id
1 'polypeptide(L)'
;RQMCIRDRIGMPFTDPMADGKIIQDAGHEALEAGFKMENLYQMIESFRENDQDTPIILMGYYNPIHKFGSENFVKKIKNLGVDGLIIVDLPPEEDSELCIFCLNHKLHFIRLLTPTSDNQRLPTLLDNSSGFLYYVSVAGVTGSKVPVKQVVADEISRIKKYTDLPVCVGFGIKSPEDAKSISLSADGVVVGSAIIETVQKGASEREVSDFISSLSKSVHSN
;
A
#
# COMPACT_ATOMS: atom_id res chain seq x y z
N ARG A 1 -10.31 -1.79 -18.25
CA ARG A 1 -9.39 -1.83 -17.09
C ARG A 1 -10.16 -1.28 -15.90
N GLN A 2 -10.57 -2.15 -14.98
CA GLN A 2 -11.16 -1.69 -13.72
C GLN A 2 -9.99 -1.41 -12.77
N MET A 3 -9.62 -0.13 -12.61
CA MET A 3 -8.81 0.29 -11.49
C MET A 3 -9.70 0.31 -10.26
N CYS A 4 -9.61 -0.73 -9.45
CA CYS A 4 -10.37 -0.81 -8.21
C CYS A 4 -9.79 0.17 -7.20
N ILE A 5 -10.64 0.99 -6.60
CA ILE A 5 -10.31 1.69 -5.35
C ILE A 5 -10.10 0.58 -4.31
N ARG A 6 -8.94 0.60 -3.64
CA ARG A 6 -8.61 -0.36 -2.58
C ARG A 6 -8.29 0.42 -1.32
N ASP A 7 -8.99 0.11 -0.25
CA ASP A 7 -8.70 0.72 1.03
C ASP A 7 -7.45 0.08 1.63
N ARG A 8 -6.45 0.92 1.86
CA ARG A 8 -5.22 0.54 2.52
C ARG A 8 -5.21 1.12 3.93
N ILE A 9 -5.24 0.24 4.93
CA ILE A 9 -5.21 0.61 6.33
C ILE A 9 -3.80 0.41 6.87
N GLY A 10 -3.20 1.48 7.40
CA GLY A 10 -1.91 1.44 8.08
C GLY A 10 -2.04 0.82 9.47
N MET A 11 -1.12 -0.08 9.81
CA MET A 11 -0.96 -0.61 11.17
C MET A 11 0.11 0.22 11.88
N PRO A 12 -0.23 1.05 12.88
CA PRO A 12 0.74 1.86 13.61
C PRO A 12 1.83 1.03 14.28
N PHE A 13 3.07 1.52 14.20
CA PHE A 13 4.23 0.89 14.80
C PHE A 13 5.17 1.95 15.38
N THR A 14 5.91 1.62 16.43
CA THR A 14 6.80 2.56 17.13
C THR A 14 8.04 2.93 16.33
N ASP A 15 8.48 2.05 15.42
CA ASP A 15 9.76 2.17 14.71
C ASP A 15 9.56 2.10 13.18
N PRO A 16 8.78 3.04 12.58
CA PRO A 16 8.37 2.98 11.17
C PRO A 16 9.49 3.49 10.24
N MET A 17 10.60 2.76 10.14
CA MET A 17 11.85 3.16 9.49
C MET A 17 11.75 3.49 8.00
N ALA A 18 10.75 2.96 7.31
CA ALA A 18 10.56 3.17 5.87
C ALA A 18 9.50 4.22 5.53
N ASP A 19 8.80 4.74 6.54
CA ASP A 19 7.74 5.72 6.33
C ASP A 19 8.28 7.16 6.31
N GLY A 20 7.64 8.00 5.50
CA GLY A 20 7.88 9.45 5.54
C GLY A 20 7.29 10.08 6.81
N LYS A 21 7.81 11.26 7.19
CA LYS A 21 7.46 11.96 8.43
C LYS A 21 5.95 12.05 8.71
N ILE A 22 5.14 12.38 7.70
CA ILE A 22 3.69 12.52 7.84
C ILE A 22 3.03 11.21 8.32
N ILE A 23 3.46 10.09 7.76
CA ILE A 23 2.92 8.76 8.13
C ILE A 23 3.43 8.35 9.50
N GLN A 24 4.73 8.64 9.81
CA GLN A 24 5.29 8.41 11.14
C GLN A 24 4.53 9.18 12.21
N ASP A 25 4.34 10.49 12.00
CA ASP A 25 3.63 11.36 12.95
C ASP A 25 2.20 10.85 13.18
N ALA A 26 1.46 10.52 12.13
CA ALA A 26 0.11 9.96 12.26
C ALA A 26 0.08 8.60 12.99
N GLY A 27 1.08 7.76 12.75
CA GLY A 27 1.23 6.49 13.46
C GLY A 27 1.51 6.69 14.95
N HIS A 28 2.38 7.63 15.31
CA HIS A 28 2.69 7.98 16.69
C HIS A 28 1.47 8.58 17.41
N GLU A 29 0.76 9.52 16.77
CA GLU A 29 -0.49 10.09 17.30
C GLU A 29 -1.51 8.99 17.61
N ALA A 30 -1.68 8.01 16.73
CA ALA A 30 -2.59 6.88 16.95
C ALA A 30 -2.15 6.03 18.15
N LEU A 31 -0.84 5.74 18.29
CA LEU A 31 -0.31 4.98 19.43
C LEU A 31 -0.45 5.74 20.75
N GLU A 32 -0.17 7.05 20.76
CA GLU A 32 -0.37 7.93 21.95
C GLU A 32 -1.84 8.01 22.36
N ALA A 33 -2.76 7.99 21.39
CA ALA A 33 -4.20 7.89 21.63
C ALA A 33 -4.66 6.51 22.13
N GLY A 34 -3.72 5.57 22.32
CA GLY A 34 -3.99 4.25 22.88
C GLY A 34 -4.45 3.21 21.85
N PHE A 35 -4.15 3.41 20.57
CA PHE A 35 -4.48 2.44 19.51
C PHE A 35 -3.87 1.07 19.82
N LYS A 36 -4.69 0.03 19.63
CA LYS A 36 -4.32 -1.39 19.74
C LYS A 36 -4.81 -2.16 18.51
N MET A 37 -4.26 -3.34 18.29
CA MET A 37 -4.70 -4.19 17.16
C MET A 37 -6.19 -4.53 17.22
N GLU A 38 -6.79 -4.59 18.42
CA GLU A 38 -8.22 -4.79 18.60
C GLU A 38 -9.06 -3.66 17.97
N ASN A 39 -8.56 -2.42 18.01
CA ASN A 39 -9.23 -1.29 17.35
C ASN A 39 -9.22 -1.45 15.82
N LEU A 40 -8.10 -1.94 15.25
CA LEU A 40 -8.03 -2.27 13.83
C LEU A 40 -9.08 -3.33 13.46
N TYR A 41 -9.19 -4.38 14.26
CA TYR A 41 -10.16 -5.45 13.99
C TYR A 41 -11.60 -4.93 14.04
N GLN A 42 -11.94 -4.12 15.02
CA GLN A 42 -13.25 -3.47 15.12
C GLN A 42 -13.57 -2.55 13.93
N MET A 43 -12.57 -1.78 13.47
CA MET A 43 -12.72 -0.94 12.27
C MET A 43 -13.04 -1.77 11.03
N ILE A 44 -12.34 -2.89 10.83
CA ILE A 44 -12.58 -3.79 9.69
C ILE A 44 -13.96 -4.45 9.80
N GLU A 45 -14.35 -4.93 10.97
CA GLU A 45 -15.67 -5.51 11.22
C GLU A 45 -16.77 -4.51 10.88
N SER A 46 -16.70 -3.29 11.42
CA SER A 46 -17.66 -2.24 11.15
C SER A 46 -17.74 -1.84 9.66
N PHE A 47 -16.58 -1.79 8.98
CA PHE A 47 -16.57 -1.54 7.54
C PHE A 47 -17.29 -2.65 6.78
N ARG A 48 -17.01 -3.91 7.13
CA ARG A 48 -17.61 -5.10 6.48
C ARG A 48 -19.11 -5.25 6.73
N GLU A 49 -19.68 -4.62 7.76
CA GLU A 49 -21.15 -4.56 7.95
C GLU A 49 -21.85 -3.87 6.77
N ASN A 50 -21.18 -2.91 6.12
CA ASN A 50 -21.76 -2.07 5.09
C ASN A 50 -21.17 -2.29 3.69
N ASP A 51 -19.95 -2.84 3.59
CA ASP A 51 -19.24 -3.04 2.33
C ASP A 51 -18.48 -4.38 2.34
N GLN A 52 -18.99 -5.33 1.53
CA GLN A 52 -18.41 -6.67 1.39
C GLN A 52 -17.50 -6.79 0.15
N ASP A 53 -17.52 -5.80 -0.74
CA ASP A 53 -16.90 -5.89 -2.07
C ASP A 53 -15.59 -5.10 -2.18
N THR A 54 -15.46 -3.96 -1.49
CA THR A 54 -14.24 -3.15 -1.56
C THR A 54 -13.06 -3.89 -0.91
N PRO A 55 -11.96 -4.15 -1.65
CA PRO A 55 -10.81 -4.86 -1.10
C PRO A 55 -10.12 -4.07 0.00
N ILE A 56 -9.85 -4.72 1.15
CA ILE A 56 -9.08 -4.17 2.27
C ILE A 56 -7.66 -4.74 2.24
N ILE A 57 -6.66 -3.86 2.22
CA ILE A 57 -5.25 -4.21 2.32
C ILE A 57 -4.67 -3.61 3.60
N LEU A 58 -4.09 -4.44 4.46
CA LEU A 58 -3.35 -3.94 5.62
C LEU A 58 -1.89 -3.70 5.24
N MET A 59 -1.35 -2.59 5.72
CA MET A 59 0.06 -2.27 5.51
C MET A 59 0.74 -1.95 6.83
N GLY A 60 1.93 -2.50 7.04
CA GLY A 60 2.71 -2.23 8.25
C GLY A 60 4.04 -2.97 8.27
N TYR A 61 4.48 -3.25 9.49
CA TYR A 61 5.77 -3.86 9.80
C TYR A 61 5.58 -5.25 10.40
N TYR A 62 6.59 -6.09 10.26
CA TYR A 62 6.49 -7.50 10.66
C TYR A 62 6.48 -7.69 12.19
N ASN A 63 7.22 -6.90 12.94
CA ASN A 63 7.39 -7.13 14.38
C ASN A 63 6.06 -7.21 15.18
N PRO A 64 5.06 -6.33 15.00
CA PRO A 64 3.75 -6.48 15.66
C PRO A 64 3.05 -7.79 15.32
N ILE A 65 3.16 -8.25 14.07
CA ILE A 65 2.58 -9.51 13.60
C ILE A 65 3.29 -10.70 14.22
N HIS A 66 4.63 -10.68 14.22
CA HIS A 66 5.45 -11.71 14.83
C HIS A 66 5.10 -11.91 16.31
N LYS A 67 4.94 -10.80 17.05
CA LYS A 67 4.55 -10.82 18.47
C LYS A 67 3.18 -11.45 18.70
N PHE A 68 2.23 -11.26 17.78
CA PHE A 68 0.90 -11.88 17.84
C PHE A 68 0.93 -13.35 17.42
N GLY A 69 1.90 -13.75 16.61
CA GLY A 69 2.02 -15.04 15.95
C GLY A 69 1.45 -15.00 14.53
N SER A 70 2.33 -15.15 13.54
CA SER A 70 2.03 -14.93 12.11
C SER A 70 0.81 -15.69 11.62
N GLU A 71 0.73 -16.99 11.89
CA GLU A 71 -0.39 -17.82 11.43
C GLU A 71 -1.73 -17.41 12.10
N ASN A 72 -1.71 -17.11 13.40
CA ASN A 72 -2.89 -16.67 14.14
C ASN A 72 -3.38 -15.30 13.62
N PHE A 73 -2.43 -14.39 13.34
CA PHE A 73 -2.75 -13.09 12.75
C PHE A 73 -3.41 -13.25 11.38
N VAL A 74 -2.81 -14.04 10.49
CA VAL A 74 -3.35 -14.30 9.14
C VAL A 74 -4.76 -14.90 9.20
N LYS A 75 -4.99 -15.90 10.05
CA LYS A 75 -6.34 -16.47 10.28
C LYS A 75 -7.33 -15.43 10.77
N LYS A 76 -6.93 -14.61 11.75
CA LYS A 76 -7.79 -13.57 12.32
C LYS A 76 -8.21 -12.54 11.26
N ILE A 77 -7.26 -11.94 10.55
CA ILE A 77 -7.58 -10.90 9.56
C ILE A 77 -8.34 -11.46 8.35
N LYS A 78 -8.06 -12.71 7.94
CA LYS A 78 -8.82 -13.37 6.87
C LYS A 78 -10.29 -13.55 7.26
N ASN A 79 -10.56 -13.98 8.47
CA ASN A 79 -11.93 -14.12 8.98
C ASN A 79 -12.66 -12.78 9.08
N LEU A 80 -11.95 -11.68 9.26
CA LEU A 80 -12.49 -10.33 9.27
C LEU A 80 -12.75 -9.77 7.86
N GLY A 81 -12.36 -10.50 6.80
CA GLY A 81 -12.57 -10.07 5.42
C GLY A 81 -11.45 -9.18 4.86
N VAL A 82 -10.24 -9.25 5.39
CA VAL A 82 -9.05 -8.64 4.76
C VAL A 82 -8.67 -9.44 3.52
N ASP A 83 -8.26 -8.75 2.46
CA ASP A 83 -7.92 -9.33 1.17
C ASP A 83 -6.41 -9.49 0.96
N GLY A 84 -5.59 -8.67 1.59
CA GLY A 84 -4.15 -8.78 1.43
C GLY A 84 -3.32 -7.98 2.43
N LEU A 85 -2.02 -8.23 2.40
CA LEU A 85 -1.00 -7.60 3.25
C LEU A 85 0.11 -6.96 2.41
N ILE A 86 0.61 -5.83 2.90
CA ILE A 86 1.88 -5.21 2.52
C ILE A 86 2.74 -5.13 3.78
N ILE A 87 3.83 -5.88 3.84
CA ILE A 87 4.77 -5.83 4.97
C ILE A 87 6.10 -5.26 4.48
N VAL A 88 6.44 -4.11 5.05
CA VAL A 88 7.48 -3.22 4.50
C VAL A 88 8.88 -3.79 4.72
N ASP A 89 9.11 -4.48 5.81
CA ASP A 89 10.40 -4.95 6.32
C ASP A 89 10.59 -6.48 6.25
N LEU A 90 9.70 -7.20 5.54
CA LEU A 90 9.83 -8.65 5.35
C LEU A 90 10.32 -8.96 3.92
N PRO A 91 11.60 -9.32 3.73
CA PRO A 91 12.14 -9.67 2.43
C PRO A 91 11.69 -11.08 1.98
N PRO A 92 11.79 -11.40 0.67
CA PRO A 92 11.38 -12.72 0.15
C PRO A 92 12.12 -13.90 0.78
N GLU A 93 13.33 -13.69 1.25
CA GLU A 93 14.14 -14.71 1.92
C GLU A 93 13.49 -15.19 3.22
N GLU A 94 12.61 -14.39 3.81
CA GLU A 94 11.89 -14.68 5.06
C GLU A 94 10.40 -15.00 4.81
N ASP A 95 10.04 -15.45 3.60
CA ASP A 95 8.65 -15.77 3.23
C ASP A 95 8.02 -16.85 4.13
N SER A 96 8.82 -17.77 4.67
CA SER A 96 8.37 -18.78 5.62
C SER A 96 7.76 -18.20 6.90
N GLU A 97 8.15 -16.97 7.27
CA GLU A 97 7.69 -16.32 8.50
C GLU A 97 6.25 -15.81 8.42
N LEU A 98 5.79 -15.39 7.24
CA LEU A 98 4.45 -14.80 7.07
C LEU A 98 3.82 -15.06 5.69
N CYS A 99 4.56 -14.87 4.59
CA CYS A 99 4.01 -14.92 3.24
C CYS A 99 3.35 -16.26 2.95
N ILE A 100 3.98 -17.37 3.33
CA ILE A 100 3.46 -18.73 3.12
C ILE A 100 2.14 -18.93 3.87
N PHE A 101 1.97 -18.37 5.07
CA PHE A 101 0.69 -18.42 5.78
C PHE A 101 -0.38 -17.62 5.03
N CYS A 102 -0.04 -16.46 4.48
CA CYS A 102 -0.97 -15.66 3.67
C CYS A 102 -1.48 -16.47 2.47
N LEU A 103 -0.58 -17.08 1.70
CA LEU A 103 -0.92 -17.87 0.52
C LEU A 103 -1.80 -19.07 0.89
N ASN A 104 -1.46 -19.80 1.97
CA ASN A 104 -2.24 -20.95 2.46
C ASN A 104 -3.67 -20.55 2.87
N HIS A 105 -3.87 -19.32 3.33
CA HIS A 105 -5.18 -18.78 3.69
C HIS A 105 -5.84 -17.93 2.59
N LYS A 106 -5.31 -17.95 1.35
CA LYS A 106 -5.82 -17.17 0.21
C LYS A 106 -5.90 -15.67 0.52
N LEU A 107 -4.89 -15.16 1.22
CA LEU A 107 -4.62 -13.75 1.43
C LEU A 107 -3.56 -13.32 0.43
N HIS A 108 -3.76 -12.21 -0.27
CA HIS A 108 -2.74 -11.68 -1.15
C HIS A 108 -1.55 -11.14 -0.36
N PHE A 109 -0.35 -11.45 -0.82
CA PHE A 109 0.88 -10.86 -0.30
C PHE A 109 1.47 -9.93 -1.35
N ILE A 110 1.32 -8.62 -1.11
CA ILE A 110 1.70 -7.56 -2.04
C ILE A 110 3.14 -7.15 -1.73
N ARG A 111 4.03 -7.30 -2.72
CA ARG A 111 5.42 -6.89 -2.58
C ARG A 111 5.65 -5.44 -2.94
N LEU A 112 6.54 -4.82 -2.17
CA LEU A 112 7.12 -3.53 -2.48
C LEU A 112 8.25 -3.69 -3.47
N LEU A 113 8.23 -2.90 -4.53
CA LEU A 113 9.32 -2.73 -5.47
C LEU A 113 9.86 -1.30 -5.40
N THR A 114 11.15 -1.15 -5.57
CA THR A 114 11.85 0.13 -5.51
C THR A 114 12.76 0.29 -6.74
N PRO A 115 13.32 1.47 -7.01
CA PRO A 115 14.33 1.64 -8.06
C PRO A 115 15.57 0.75 -7.91
N THR A 116 15.83 0.26 -6.69
CA THR A 116 16.93 -0.70 -6.41
C THR A 116 16.54 -2.16 -6.67
N SER A 117 15.29 -2.44 -7.02
CA SER A 117 14.83 -3.76 -7.42
C SER A 117 15.25 -4.03 -8.88
N ASP A 118 16.51 -4.39 -9.07
CA ASP A 118 17.09 -4.64 -10.40
C ASP A 118 16.56 -5.93 -11.06
N ASN A 119 17.04 -6.21 -12.28
CA ASN A 119 16.59 -7.37 -13.04
C ASN A 119 17.02 -8.72 -12.42
N GLN A 120 18.07 -8.73 -11.59
CA GLN A 120 18.49 -9.94 -10.88
C GLN A 120 17.63 -10.20 -9.66
N ARG A 121 17.20 -9.13 -8.99
CA ARG A 121 16.34 -9.20 -7.79
C ARG A 121 14.87 -9.43 -8.11
N LEU A 122 14.37 -8.95 -9.26
CA LEU A 122 12.96 -9.04 -9.62
C LEU A 122 12.38 -10.46 -9.54
N PRO A 123 13.00 -11.52 -10.10
CA PRO A 123 12.42 -12.86 -10.02
C PRO A 123 12.15 -13.31 -8.58
N THR A 124 13.08 -13.05 -7.65
CA THR A 124 12.93 -13.40 -6.23
C THR A 124 11.81 -12.58 -5.56
N LEU A 125 11.69 -11.27 -5.89
CA LEU A 125 10.63 -10.42 -5.37
C LEU A 125 9.25 -10.80 -5.92
N LEU A 126 9.18 -11.34 -7.13
CA LEU A 126 7.94 -11.75 -7.78
C LEU A 126 7.48 -13.14 -7.32
N ASP A 127 8.40 -13.96 -6.86
CA ASP A 127 8.05 -15.26 -6.29
C ASP A 127 7.12 -15.05 -5.08
N ASN A 128 6.06 -15.86 -5.01
CA ASN A 128 5.03 -15.74 -3.97
C ASN A 128 4.28 -14.38 -3.90
N SER A 129 4.52 -13.45 -4.83
CA SER A 129 3.73 -12.22 -4.92
C SER A 129 2.34 -12.46 -5.49
N SER A 130 1.34 -11.77 -4.97
CA SER A 130 -0.02 -11.92 -5.49
C SER A 130 -0.86 -10.64 -5.30
N GLY A 131 -1.98 -10.55 -6.01
CA GLY A 131 -2.86 -9.39 -6.00
C GLY A 131 -2.33 -8.27 -6.90
N PHE A 132 -1.34 -7.52 -6.47
CA PHE A 132 -0.64 -6.50 -7.25
C PHE A 132 0.77 -6.26 -6.69
N LEU A 133 1.58 -5.51 -7.43
CA LEU A 133 2.88 -5.04 -6.98
C LEU A 133 2.79 -3.56 -6.62
N TYR A 134 3.45 -3.16 -5.56
CA TYR A 134 3.50 -1.77 -5.14
C TYR A 134 4.88 -1.19 -5.44
N TYR A 135 4.99 -0.45 -6.55
CA TYR A 135 6.22 0.26 -6.88
C TYR A 135 6.29 1.61 -6.13
N VAL A 136 7.27 1.72 -5.25
CA VAL A 136 7.55 2.94 -4.50
C VAL A 136 8.58 3.74 -5.28
N SER A 137 8.12 4.74 -6.05
CA SER A 137 9.04 5.63 -6.75
C SER A 137 9.67 6.61 -5.76
N VAL A 138 10.98 6.82 -5.83
CA VAL A 138 11.62 7.89 -5.07
C VAL A 138 11.41 9.20 -5.82
N ALA A 139 10.64 10.11 -5.25
CA ALA A 139 10.54 11.46 -5.81
C ALA A 139 11.89 12.18 -5.62
N GLY A 140 12.55 12.47 -6.73
CA GLY A 140 13.74 13.29 -6.72
C GLY A 140 15.04 12.52 -6.50
N VAL A 141 15.48 11.80 -7.52
CA VAL A 141 16.92 11.68 -7.71
C VAL A 141 17.42 13.10 -8.04
N THR A 142 17.88 13.80 -7.02
CA THR A 142 18.46 15.15 -7.15
C THR A 142 19.54 15.13 -8.24
N GLY A 143 19.30 15.83 -9.35
CA GLY A 143 20.26 15.93 -10.45
C GLY A 143 19.88 15.21 -11.75
N SER A 144 18.79 14.43 -11.80
CA SER A 144 18.31 13.83 -13.06
C SER A 144 17.65 14.88 -13.94
N LYS A 145 18.09 14.98 -15.22
CA LYS A 145 17.44 15.79 -16.26
C LYS A 145 16.17 15.12 -16.83
N VAL A 146 15.91 13.86 -16.45
CA VAL A 146 14.77 13.08 -16.94
C VAL A 146 13.56 13.37 -16.05
N PRO A 147 12.38 13.69 -16.62
CA PRO A 147 11.17 13.88 -15.83
C PRO A 147 10.83 12.62 -15.02
N VAL A 148 10.43 12.80 -13.76
CA VAL A 148 10.07 11.67 -12.85
C VAL A 148 9.05 10.73 -13.49
N LYS A 149 8.10 11.27 -14.24
CA LYS A 149 7.07 10.50 -14.98
C LYS A 149 7.66 9.51 -15.99
N GLN A 150 8.69 9.93 -16.73
CA GLN A 150 9.34 9.06 -17.73
C GLN A 150 10.11 7.92 -17.02
N VAL A 151 10.81 8.24 -15.95
CA VAL A 151 11.52 7.22 -15.15
C VAL A 151 10.56 6.17 -14.60
N VAL A 152 9.40 6.59 -14.09
CA VAL A 152 8.36 5.68 -13.59
C VAL A 152 7.81 4.82 -14.73
N ALA A 153 7.52 5.41 -15.90
CA ALA A 153 7.00 4.67 -17.05
C ALA A 153 7.99 3.60 -17.54
N ASP A 154 9.27 3.94 -17.61
CA ASP A 154 10.34 3.01 -18.02
C ASP A 154 10.47 1.84 -17.03
N GLU A 155 10.42 2.14 -15.72
CA GLU A 155 10.48 1.13 -14.67
C GLU A 155 9.27 0.18 -14.69
N ILE A 156 8.06 0.72 -14.86
CA ILE A 156 6.85 -0.12 -14.98
C ILE A 156 6.95 -0.99 -16.22
N SER A 157 7.39 -0.44 -17.35
CA SER A 157 7.60 -1.20 -18.59
C SER A 157 8.65 -2.30 -18.40
N ARG A 158 9.68 -2.07 -17.60
CA ARG A 158 10.68 -3.05 -17.24
C ARG A 158 10.07 -4.18 -16.38
N ILE A 159 9.36 -3.83 -15.31
CA ILE A 159 8.73 -4.79 -14.38
C ILE A 159 7.73 -5.68 -15.15
N LYS A 160 6.90 -5.09 -16.01
CA LYS A 160 5.88 -5.79 -16.79
C LYS A 160 6.44 -6.83 -17.77
N LYS A 161 7.75 -6.86 -18.04
CA LYS A 161 8.38 -7.94 -18.82
C LYS A 161 8.53 -9.23 -18.02
N TYR A 162 8.42 -9.18 -16.69
CA TYR A 162 8.62 -10.30 -15.78
C TYR A 162 7.32 -10.81 -15.16
N THR A 163 6.21 -10.06 -15.26
CA THR A 163 4.95 -10.43 -14.60
C THR A 163 3.73 -9.78 -15.24
N ASP A 164 2.59 -10.48 -15.17
CA ASP A 164 1.27 -9.97 -15.54
C ASP A 164 0.53 -9.32 -14.36
N LEU A 165 1.09 -9.38 -13.15
CA LEU A 165 0.48 -8.73 -11.97
C LEU A 165 0.31 -7.23 -12.22
N PRO A 166 -0.81 -6.63 -11.79
CA PRO A 166 -0.96 -5.18 -11.81
C PRO A 166 0.15 -4.49 -11.03
N VAL A 167 0.66 -3.35 -11.53
CA VAL A 167 1.65 -2.52 -10.85
C VAL A 167 1.00 -1.22 -10.44
N CYS A 168 0.86 -1.00 -9.15
CA CYS A 168 0.40 0.25 -8.56
C CYS A 168 1.60 1.09 -8.14
N VAL A 169 1.56 2.39 -8.42
CA VAL A 169 2.63 3.33 -8.09
C VAL A 169 2.22 4.22 -6.93
N GLY A 170 3.09 4.32 -5.95
CA GLY A 170 2.94 5.27 -4.84
C GLY A 170 4.22 6.04 -4.63
N PHE A 171 4.07 7.21 -4.18
CA PHE A 171 5.01 8.19 -3.70
C PHE A 171 4.85 9.55 -4.39
N GLY A 172 4.75 10.61 -3.56
CA GLY A 172 4.74 11.99 -4.05
C GLY A 172 3.48 12.43 -4.79
N ILE A 173 2.44 11.60 -4.86
CA ILE A 173 1.15 11.97 -5.47
C ILE A 173 0.40 12.86 -4.48
N LYS A 174 0.21 14.13 -4.86
CA LYS A 174 -0.42 15.15 -4.00
C LYS A 174 -1.70 15.72 -4.58
N SER A 175 -1.91 15.57 -5.88
CA SER A 175 -3.05 16.18 -6.59
C SER A 175 -3.70 15.18 -7.54
N PRO A 176 -4.94 15.46 -8.00
CA PRO A 176 -5.61 14.72 -9.06
C PRO A 176 -4.79 14.67 -10.37
N GLU A 177 -4.06 15.75 -10.69
CA GLU A 177 -3.22 15.85 -11.89
C GLU A 177 -2.02 14.91 -11.79
N ASP A 178 -1.38 14.80 -10.61
CA ASP A 178 -0.32 13.84 -10.37
C ASP A 178 -0.84 12.40 -10.54
N ALA A 179 -1.98 12.09 -9.90
CA ALA A 179 -2.62 10.79 -9.98
C ALA A 179 -2.94 10.41 -11.44
N LYS A 180 -3.56 11.31 -12.19
CA LYS A 180 -3.85 11.13 -13.62
C LYS A 180 -2.58 10.87 -14.42
N SER A 181 -1.56 11.64 -14.18
CA SER A 181 -0.30 11.54 -14.91
C SER A 181 0.40 10.19 -14.72
N ILE A 182 0.41 9.65 -13.49
CA ILE A 182 1.00 8.34 -13.18
C ILE A 182 0.13 7.21 -13.74
N SER A 183 -1.20 7.34 -13.68
CA SER A 183 -2.12 6.32 -14.19
C SER A 183 -2.04 6.05 -15.68
N LEU A 184 -1.40 6.93 -16.46
CA LEU A 184 -1.13 6.69 -17.88
C LEU A 184 -0.15 5.54 -18.11
N SER A 185 0.73 5.26 -17.16
CA SER A 185 1.78 4.26 -17.26
C SER A 185 1.62 3.09 -16.28
N ALA A 186 0.84 3.28 -15.21
CA ALA A 186 0.62 2.31 -14.14
C ALA A 186 -0.80 1.72 -14.21
N ASP A 187 -0.98 0.53 -13.64
CA ASP A 187 -2.31 -0.07 -13.50
C ASP A 187 -3.13 0.56 -12.36
N GLY A 188 -2.47 1.28 -11.46
CA GLY A 188 -3.10 2.00 -10.36
C GLY A 188 -2.17 2.97 -9.66
N VAL A 189 -2.75 3.80 -8.80
CA VAL A 189 -2.01 4.76 -7.97
C VAL A 189 -2.31 4.52 -6.49
N VAL A 190 -1.31 4.77 -5.65
CA VAL A 190 -1.44 4.69 -4.19
C VAL A 190 -1.19 6.07 -3.61
N VAL A 191 -2.17 6.60 -2.89
CA VAL A 191 -2.09 7.92 -2.25
C VAL A 191 -2.25 7.72 -0.74
N GLY A 192 -1.28 8.17 0.03
CA GLY A 192 -1.29 8.08 1.48
C GLY A 192 -1.10 9.45 2.13
N SER A 193 0.12 9.99 2.06
CA SER A 193 0.51 11.22 2.77
C SER A 193 -0.41 12.40 2.50
N ALA A 194 -0.87 12.59 1.26
CA ALA A 194 -1.76 13.70 0.93
C ALA A 194 -3.13 13.60 1.62
N ILE A 195 -3.65 12.37 1.79
CA ILE A 195 -4.90 12.14 2.52
C ILE A 195 -4.69 12.42 4.01
N ILE A 196 -3.62 11.89 4.60
CA ILE A 196 -3.27 12.13 6.00
C ILE A 196 -3.05 13.61 6.27
N GLU A 197 -2.31 14.33 5.41
CA GLU A 197 -2.14 15.79 5.52
C GLU A 197 -3.47 16.54 5.51
N THR A 198 -4.43 16.10 4.71
CA THR A 198 -5.76 16.70 4.66
C THR A 198 -6.49 16.53 5.98
N VAL A 199 -6.42 15.33 6.57
CA VAL A 199 -6.99 15.06 7.90
C VAL A 199 -6.30 15.88 8.99
N GLN A 200 -4.96 15.92 9.01
CA GLN A 200 -4.18 16.67 10.02
C GLN A 200 -4.41 18.19 9.96
N LYS A 201 -4.79 18.72 8.80
CA LYS A 201 -5.21 20.13 8.65
C LYS A 201 -6.62 20.42 9.18
N GLY A 202 -7.30 19.44 9.75
CA GLY A 202 -8.63 19.55 10.34
C GLY A 202 -9.78 19.52 9.33
N ALA A 203 -9.55 18.94 8.14
CA ALA A 203 -10.62 18.78 7.17
C ALA A 203 -11.73 17.87 7.70
N SER A 204 -12.97 18.20 7.39
CA SER A 204 -14.15 17.40 7.69
C SER A 204 -14.13 16.08 6.90
N GLU A 205 -14.86 15.08 7.36
CA GLU A 205 -15.03 13.79 6.65
C GLU A 205 -15.49 14.02 5.20
N ARG A 206 -16.37 14.99 4.96
CA ARG A 206 -16.85 15.33 3.63
C ARG A 206 -15.71 15.87 2.74
N GLU A 207 -14.88 16.76 3.24
CA GLU A 207 -13.74 17.31 2.48
C GLU A 207 -12.72 16.23 2.14
N VAL A 208 -12.44 15.30 3.07
CA VAL A 208 -11.58 14.15 2.81
C VAL A 208 -12.19 13.24 1.74
N SER A 209 -13.49 12.95 1.83
CA SER A 209 -14.21 12.14 0.84
C SER A 209 -14.23 12.80 -0.53
N ASP A 210 -14.47 14.11 -0.60
CA ASP A 210 -14.45 14.89 -1.84
C ASP A 210 -13.05 14.89 -2.48
N PHE A 211 -11.99 14.99 -1.66
CA PHE A 211 -10.61 14.88 -2.13
C PHE A 211 -10.31 13.48 -2.71
N ILE A 212 -10.64 12.41 -2.00
CA ILE A 212 -10.48 11.02 -2.49
C ILE A 212 -11.28 10.82 -3.79
N SER A 213 -12.51 11.33 -3.85
CA SER A 213 -13.36 11.24 -5.04
C SER A 213 -12.72 11.98 -6.24
N SER A 214 -12.08 13.12 -6.01
CA SER A 214 -11.39 13.88 -7.05
C SER A 214 -10.19 13.10 -7.61
N LEU A 215 -9.39 12.47 -6.75
CA LEU A 215 -8.29 11.60 -7.13
C LEU A 215 -8.80 10.41 -7.97
N SER A 216 -9.83 9.74 -7.50
CA SER A 216 -10.44 8.59 -8.19
C SER A 216 -10.96 8.98 -9.58
N LYS A 217 -11.74 10.07 -9.68
CA LYS A 217 -12.25 10.58 -10.96
C LYS A 217 -11.13 10.87 -11.95
N SER A 218 -10.03 11.48 -11.49
CA SER A 218 -8.92 11.84 -12.36
C SER A 218 -8.24 10.64 -13.01
N VAL A 219 -8.15 9.53 -12.27
CA VAL A 219 -7.55 8.27 -12.72
C VAL A 219 -8.46 7.50 -13.67
N HIS A 220 -9.78 7.61 -13.52
CA HIS A 220 -10.78 6.91 -14.37
C HIS A 220 -11.24 7.72 -15.58
N SER A 221 -10.83 8.99 -15.71
CA SER A 221 -11.24 9.90 -16.79
C SER A 221 -10.41 9.73 -18.08
N ASN A 222 -10.08 8.51 -18.47
CA ASN A 222 -9.38 8.21 -19.72
C ASN A 222 -10.32 7.59 -20.74
#